data_0d7fcc98539f52416eb035127736570e
#
_entry.id   0d7fcc98539f52416eb035127736570e
#
_cell.length_a   1.000
_cell.length_b   1.000
_cell.length_c   1.000
_cell.angle_alpha   90.00
_cell.angle_beta   90.00
_cell.angle_gamma   90.00
#
_symmetry.space_group_name_H-M   'P 1'
#
loop_
_entity.id
_entity.type
_entity.pdbx_description
1 polymer ?
#
loop_
_entity_poly.entity_id
_entity_poly.type
_entity_poly.pdbx_seq_one_letter_code
_entity_poly.pdbx_strand_id
1 'polypeptide(L)'
;RDYMNEREQFGKPIAGFQALQFKLADMATELVAARQMVRMAACKLDNNDPDKTTYCAMAKRFATDVGFNVCNDALQLHGGYGYIKEYPLERHFRDVRVHQILEGTNEIMRVIIGRRLLSDERSVL
;
A
#
# COMPACT_ATOMS: atom_id res chain seq x y z
N ARG A 1 10.96 -4.13 -10.47
CA ARG A 1 12.43 -4.03 -10.46
C ARG A 1 13.02 -4.66 -11.71
N ASP A 2 12.78 -5.95 -11.96
CA ASP A 2 13.40 -6.71 -13.05
C ASP A 2 13.04 -6.10 -14.41
N TYR A 3 11.76 -5.82 -14.65
CA TYR A 3 11.33 -5.11 -15.85
C TYR A 3 12.04 -3.77 -16.08
N MET A 4 12.32 -2.99 -15.04
CA MET A 4 13.03 -1.72 -15.17
C MET A 4 14.48 -1.89 -15.65
N ASN A 5 15.11 -3.02 -15.30
CA ASN A 5 16.47 -3.35 -15.75
C ASN A 5 16.51 -3.89 -17.18
N GLU A 6 15.43 -4.53 -17.63
CA GLU A 6 15.33 -5.17 -18.94
C GLU A 6 14.78 -4.22 -20.01
N ARG A 7 13.82 -3.37 -19.63
CA ARG A 7 13.16 -2.45 -20.58
C ARG A 7 14.06 -1.28 -20.91
N GLU A 8 14.32 -1.10 -22.21
CA GLU A 8 15.09 0.04 -22.71
C GLU A 8 14.19 1.10 -23.34
N GLN A 9 14.49 2.36 -23.08
CA GLN A 9 13.97 3.56 -23.73
C GLN A 9 15.03 4.65 -23.75
N PHE A 10 15.04 5.46 -24.81
CA PHE A 10 16.01 6.54 -24.97
C PHE A 10 17.47 6.06 -24.88
N GLY A 11 17.74 4.85 -25.41
CA GLY A 11 19.09 4.28 -25.52
C GLY A 11 19.67 3.68 -24.24
N LYS A 12 18.86 3.45 -23.20
CA LYS A 12 19.30 2.82 -21.94
C LYS A 12 18.15 2.14 -21.22
N PRO A 13 18.44 1.20 -20.29
CA PRO A 13 17.45 0.65 -19.36
C PRO A 13 16.72 1.75 -18.62
N ILE A 14 15.40 1.58 -18.42
CA ILE A 14 14.59 2.59 -17.72
C ILE A 14 14.99 2.74 -16.25
N ALA A 15 15.62 1.75 -15.65
CA ALA A 15 16.26 1.84 -14.33
C ALA A 15 17.35 2.92 -14.25
N GLY A 16 17.92 3.35 -15.39
CA GLY A 16 18.92 4.42 -15.47
C GLY A 16 18.34 5.85 -15.35
N PHE A 17 17.01 6.02 -15.24
CA PHE A 17 16.39 7.34 -15.07
C PHE A 17 16.12 7.61 -13.59
N GLN A 18 16.68 8.68 -13.06
CA GLN A 18 16.61 9.04 -11.64
C GLN A 18 15.18 9.18 -11.13
N ALA A 19 14.29 9.79 -11.92
CA ALA A 19 12.87 9.93 -11.55
C ALA A 19 12.18 8.56 -11.32
N LEU A 20 12.55 7.53 -12.10
CA LEU A 20 12.00 6.19 -11.93
C LEU A 20 12.65 5.45 -10.76
N GLN A 21 13.92 5.74 -10.45
CA GLN A 21 14.59 5.25 -9.24
C GLN A 21 13.94 5.81 -7.98
N PHE A 22 13.59 7.10 -7.97
CA PHE A 22 12.87 7.73 -6.86
C PHE A 22 11.51 7.07 -6.65
N LYS A 23 10.74 6.89 -7.72
CA LYS A 23 9.46 6.21 -7.65
C LYS A 23 9.59 4.79 -7.06
N LEU A 24 10.58 4.01 -7.49
CA LEU A 24 10.85 2.69 -6.95
C LEU A 24 11.21 2.72 -5.46
N ALA A 25 12.02 3.71 -5.05
CA ALA A 25 12.41 3.89 -3.64
C ALA A 25 11.20 4.23 -2.76
N ASP A 26 10.33 5.12 -3.22
CA ASP A 26 9.09 5.49 -2.51
C ASP A 26 8.16 4.28 -2.38
N MET A 27 7.90 3.56 -3.47
CA MET A 27 7.10 2.32 -3.47
C MET A 27 7.64 1.30 -2.46
N ALA A 28 8.95 1.07 -2.44
CA ALA A 28 9.58 0.12 -1.52
C ALA A 28 9.44 0.57 -0.06
N THR A 29 9.65 1.85 0.22
CA THR A 29 9.53 2.44 1.55
C THR A 29 8.11 2.31 2.09
N GLU A 30 7.11 2.68 1.28
CA GLU A 30 5.70 2.59 1.65
C GLU A 30 5.26 1.14 1.90
N LEU A 31 5.69 0.19 1.06
CA LEU A 31 5.39 -1.24 1.25
C LEU A 31 5.98 -1.79 2.56
N VAL A 32 7.21 -1.37 2.90
CA VAL A 32 7.83 -1.78 4.16
C VAL A 32 7.07 -1.19 5.34
N ALA A 33 6.70 0.09 5.30
CA ALA A 33 5.92 0.74 6.34
C ALA A 33 4.54 0.08 6.52
N ALA A 34 3.83 -0.18 5.42
CA ALA A 34 2.54 -0.87 5.42
C ALA A 34 2.64 -2.27 6.04
N ARG A 35 3.66 -3.04 5.68
CA ARG A 35 3.92 -4.37 6.24
C ARG A 35 4.15 -4.32 7.74
N GLN A 36 4.93 -3.36 8.23
CA GLN A 36 5.19 -3.22 9.67
C GLN A 36 3.93 -2.81 10.43
N MET A 37 3.10 -1.94 9.87
CA MET A 37 1.83 -1.57 10.48
C MET A 37 0.86 -2.76 10.60
N VAL A 38 0.78 -3.62 9.57
CA VAL A 38 -0.01 -4.85 9.62
C VAL A 38 0.52 -5.81 10.69
N ARG A 39 1.84 -6.00 10.76
CA ARG A 39 2.47 -6.86 11.77
C ARG A 39 2.24 -6.35 13.19
N MET A 40 2.34 -5.05 13.39
CA MET A 40 2.06 -4.41 14.68
C MET A 40 0.59 -4.62 15.08
N ALA A 41 -0.35 -4.42 14.16
CA ALA A 41 -1.78 -4.65 14.43
C ALA A 41 -2.06 -6.12 14.77
N ALA A 42 -1.45 -7.07 14.06
CA ALA A 42 -1.55 -8.50 14.37
C ALA A 42 -1.02 -8.82 15.77
N CYS A 43 0.17 -8.32 16.11
CA CYS A 43 0.76 -8.52 17.44
C CYS A 43 -0.16 -7.97 18.56
N LYS A 44 -0.70 -6.77 18.38
CA LYS A 44 -1.65 -6.17 19.34
C LYS A 44 -2.95 -6.98 19.45
N LEU A 45 -3.42 -7.56 18.34
CA LEU A 45 -4.60 -8.40 18.34
C LEU A 45 -4.34 -9.72 19.12
N ASP A 46 -3.21 -10.36 18.86
CA ASP A 46 -2.79 -11.61 19.52
C ASP A 46 -2.61 -11.42 21.04
N ASN A 47 -2.04 -10.29 21.45
CA ASN A 47 -1.86 -9.94 22.86
C ASN A 47 -3.15 -9.41 23.54
N ASN A 48 -4.24 -9.27 22.80
CA ASN A 48 -5.49 -8.68 23.28
C ASN A 48 -5.32 -7.26 23.85
N ASP A 49 -4.42 -6.46 23.25
CA ASP A 49 -4.13 -5.10 23.69
C ASP A 49 -5.39 -4.21 23.64
N PRO A 50 -5.58 -3.26 24.56
CA PRO A 50 -6.78 -2.42 24.62
C PRO A 50 -6.94 -1.51 23.39
N ASP A 51 -5.84 -1.15 22.73
CA ASP A 51 -5.82 -0.29 21.53
C ASP A 51 -5.83 -1.08 20.20
N LYS A 52 -5.93 -2.40 20.24
CA LYS A 52 -5.87 -3.29 19.06
C LYS A 52 -6.83 -2.87 17.94
N THR A 53 -8.05 -2.44 18.27
CA THR A 53 -9.05 -2.02 17.27
C THR A 53 -8.56 -0.81 16.47
N THR A 54 -7.93 0.15 17.14
CA THR A 54 -7.37 1.34 16.50
C THR A 54 -6.25 0.98 15.54
N TYR A 55 -5.32 0.12 15.99
CA TYR A 55 -4.21 -0.33 15.14
C TYR A 55 -4.66 -1.20 13.96
N CYS A 56 -5.66 -2.05 14.15
CA CYS A 56 -6.25 -2.83 13.05
C CYS A 56 -6.90 -1.91 11.99
N ALA A 57 -7.65 -0.89 12.43
CA ALA A 57 -8.24 0.09 11.52
C ALA A 57 -7.17 0.93 10.77
N MET A 58 -6.11 1.35 11.49
CA MET A 58 -4.97 2.04 10.88
C MET A 58 -4.27 1.15 9.84
N ALA A 59 -3.98 -0.10 10.19
CA ALA A 59 -3.31 -1.05 9.32
C ALA A 59 -4.12 -1.33 8.05
N LYS A 60 -5.42 -1.63 8.20
CA LYS A 60 -6.32 -1.86 7.05
C LYS A 60 -6.33 -0.65 6.12
N ARG A 61 -6.60 0.54 6.63
CA ARG A 61 -6.65 1.76 5.82
C ARG A 61 -5.32 2.02 5.11
N PHE A 62 -4.22 2.04 5.85
CA PHE A 62 -2.91 2.39 5.32
C PHE A 62 -2.41 1.37 4.30
N ALA A 63 -2.46 0.07 4.64
CA ALA A 63 -1.95 -0.97 3.76
C ALA A 63 -2.73 -1.09 2.45
N THR A 64 -4.05 -0.87 2.47
CA THR A 64 -4.86 -0.92 1.25
C THR A 64 -4.70 0.31 0.38
N ASP A 65 -4.51 1.51 0.96
CA ASP A 65 -4.20 2.73 0.21
C ASP A 65 -2.80 2.61 -0.44
N VAL A 66 -1.78 2.21 0.33
CA VAL A 66 -0.42 1.97 -0.18
C VAL A 66 -0.41 0.89 -1.26
N GLY A 67 -1.07 -0.24 -1.02
CA GLY A 67 -1.14 -1.34 -1.98
C GLY A 67 -1.71 -0.90 -3.33
N PHE A 68 -2.79 -0.13 -3.32
CA PHE A 68 -3.37 0.41 -4.54
C PHE A 68 -2.41 1.37 -5.26
N ASN A 69 -1.80 2.33 -4.55
CA ASN A 69 -0.88 3.29 -5.12
C ASN A 69 0.35 2.60 -5.74
N VAL A 70 0.93 1.63 -5.03
CA VAL A 70 2.08 0.87 -5.53
C VAL A 70 1.72 0.06 -6.78
N CYS A 71 0.55 -0.59 -6.82
CA CYS A 71 0.11 -1.31 -8.02
C CYS A 71 -0.14 -0.37 -9.20
N ASN A 72 -0.71 0.81 -8.95
CA ASN A 72 -0.90 1.84 -9.98
C ASN A 72 0.45 2.33 -10.53
N ASP A 73 1.42 2.61 -9.66
CA ASP A 73 2.74 3.06 -10.06
C ASP A 73 3.53 1.97 -10.78
N ALA A 74 3.41 0.71 -10.34
CA ALA A 74 4.01 -0.43 -11.02
C ALA A 74 3.45 -0.59 -12.45
N LEU A 75 2.13 -0.44 -12.63
CA LEU A 75 1.50 -0.44 -13.94
C LEU A 75 2.04 0.71 -14.81
N GLN A 76 2.16 1.91 -14.25
CA GLN A 76 2.71 3.07 -14.95
C GLN A 76 4.16 2.84 -15.38
N LEU A 77 5.00 2.20 -14.55
CA LEU A 77 6.38 1.86 -14.88
C LEU A 77 6.50 0.84 -16.03
N HIS A 78 5.48 0.00 -16.21
CA HIS A 78 5.40 -0.94 -17.35
C HIS A 78 4.88 -0.26 -18.63
N GLY A 79 4.30 0.93 -18.53
CA GLY A 79 3.70 1.62 -19.67
C GLY A 79 2.59 0.77 -20.31
N GLY A 80 2.54 0.71 -21.65
CA GLY A 80 1.54 -0.09 -22.36
C GLY A 80 1.54 -1.57 -21.99
N TYR A 81 2.68 -2.14 -21.66
CA TYR A 81 2.80 -3.52 -21.20
C TYR A 81 2.16 -3.77 -19.82
N GLY A 82 2.03 -2.75 -18.99
CA GLY A 82 1.31 -2.87 -17.72
C GLY A 82 -0.21 -3.01 -17.87
N TYR A 83 -0.74 -2.60 -19.04
CA TYR A 83 -2.19 -2.60 -19.31
C TYR A 83 -2.69 -3.87 -19.98
N ILE A 84 -1.82 -4.70 -20.55
CA ILE A 84 -2.16 -5.93 -21.24
C ILE A 84 -2.11 -7.14 -20.30
N LYS A 85 -2.85 -8.21 -20.64
CA LYS A 85 -3.03 -9.38 -19.77
C LYS A 85 -1.82 -10.32 -19.68
N GLU A 86 -0.86 -10.17 -20.57
CA GLU A 86 0.40 -10.92 -20.60
C GLU A 86 1.29 -10.57 -19.40
N TYR A 87 1.05 -9.40 -18.78
CA TYR A 87 1.67 -8.99 -17.53
C TYR A 87 0.63 -8.94 -16.40
N PRO A 88 0.99 -9.27 -15.15
CA PRO A 88 0.00 -9.38 -14.07
C PRO A 88 -0.48 -8.04 -13.50
N LEU A 89 0.08 -6.90 -13.93
CA LEU A 89 -0.13 -5.59 -13.31
C LEU A 89 -1.59 -5.13 -13.40
N GLU A 90 -2.26 -5.30 -14.54
CA GLU A 90 -3.66 -4.92 -14.75
C GLU A 90 -4.58 -5.67 -13.77
N ARG A 91 -4.28 -6.96 -13.51
CA ARG A 91 -5.03 -7.76 -12.56
C ARG A 91 -4.78 -7.29 -11.13
N HIS A 92 -3.54 -7.10 -10.72
CA HIS A 92 -3.22 -6.59 -9.39
C HIS A 92 -3.86 -5.24 -9.13
N PHE A 93 -3.79 -4.31 -10.08
CA PHE A 93 -4.43 -3.01 -9.98
C PHE A 93 -5.94 -3.11 -9.70
N ARG A 94 -6.65 -3.96 -10.44
CA ARG A 94 -8.10 -4.18 -10.24
C ARG A 94 -8.40 -4.88 -8.92
N ASP A 95 -7.63 -5.90 -8.58
CA ASP A 95 -7.87 -6.72 -7.39
C ASP A 95 -7.63 -5.93 -6.10
N VAL A 96 -6.55 -5.14 -6.02
CA VAL A 96 -6.27 -4.37 -4.80
C VAL A 96 -7.25 -3.21 -4.60
N ARG A 97 -7.89 -2.70 -5.66
CA ARG A 97 -8.82 -1.58 -5.55
C ARG A 97 -10.00 -1.89 -4.63
N VAL A 98 -10.51 -3.11 -4.66
CA VAL A 98 -11.67 -3.50 -3.85
C VAL A 98 -11.35 -3.50 -2.35
N HIS A 99 -10.09 -3.71 -1.95
CA HIS A 99 -9.69 -3.73 -0.55
C HIS A 99 -9.84 -2.38 0.17
N GLN A 100 -9.92 -1.27 -0.55
CA GLN A 100 -10.25 0.03 0.02
C GLN A 100 -11.75 0.15 0.38
N ILE A 101 -12.59 -0.75 -0.15
CA ILE A 101 -14.05 -0.71 -0.05
C ILE A 101 -14.58 -1.79 0.90
N LEU A 102 -14.12 -3.04 0.72
CA LEU A 102 -14.66 -4.19 1.46
C LEU A 102 -14.25 -4.18 2.93
N GLU A 103 -15.01 -4.95 3.74
CA GLU A 103 -14.76 -5.15 5.19
C GLU A 103 -14.71 -3.84 5.98
N GLY A 104 -15.52 -2.90 5.55
CA GLY A 104 -15.51 -1.51 5.99
C GLY A 104 -14.62 -0.63 5.11
N THR A 105 -15.21 0.39 4.51
CA THR A 105 -14.46 1.30 3.64
C THR A 105 -13.36 2.02 4.41
N ASN A 106 -12.35 2.54 3.72
CA ASN A 106 -11.27 3.29 4.37
C ASN A 106 -11.77 4.58 5.05
N GLU A 107 -12.94 5.12 4.63
CA GLU A 107 -13.66 6.19 5.34
C GLU A 107 -14.16 5.71 6.70
N ILE A 108 -14.74 4.50 6.77
CA ILE A 108 -15.18 3.90 8.05
C ILE A 108 -13.98 3.62 8.96
N MET A 109 -12.85 3.18 8.42
CA MET A 109 -11.63 3.04 9.23
C MET A 109 -11.21 4.37 9.85
N ARG A 110 -11.29 5.48 9.09
CA ARG A 110 -11.02 6.83 9.62
C ARG A 110 -12.01 7.22 10.73
N VAL A 111 -13.27 6.87 10.60
CA VAL A 111 -14.28 7.09 11.68
C VAL A 111 -13.91 6.33 12.95
N ILE A 112 -13.52 5.05 12.82
CA ILE A 112 -13.11 4.22 13.97
C ILE A 112 -11.90 4.86 14.66
N ILE A 113 -10.86 5.18 13.90
CA ILE A 113 -9.64 5.81 14.41
C ILE A 113 -9.96 7.14 15.09
N GLY A 114 -10.68 8.04 14.41
CA GLY A 114 -11.00 9.37 14.93
C GLY A 114 -11.80 9.32 16.23
N ARG A 115 -12.81 8.42 16.32
CA ARG A 115 -13.59 8.25 17.55
C ARG A 115 -12.74 7.77 18.71
N ARG A 116 -11.81 6.84 18.47
CA ARG A 116 -10.91 6.33 19.51
C ARG A 116 -9.91 7.37 19.99
N LEU A 117 -9.37 8.19 19.08
CA LEU A 117 -8.45 9.28 19.44
C LEU A 117 -9.13 10.41 20.21
N LEU A 118 -10.44 10.63 19.99
CA LEU A 118 -11.23 11.67 20.65
C LEU A 118 -11.91 11.18 21.95
N SER A 119 -11.98 9.88 22.17
CA SER A 119 -12.41 9.32 23.45
C SER A 119 -11.23 9.37 24.43
N ASP A 120 -11.51 9.62 25.73
CA ASP A 120 -10.50 9.60 26.81
C ASP A 120 -9.86 8.21 27.05
N GLU A 121 -10.15 7.23 26.21
CA GLU A 121 -9.45 5.96 26.21
C GLU A 121 -8.01 6.22 25.74
N ARG A 122 -7.07 5.93 26.64
CA ARG A 122 -5.60 6.10 26.54
C ARG A 122 -5.11 6.06 25.10
N SER A 123 -4.68 7.24 24.66
CA SER A 123 -4.36 7.52 23.27
C SER A 123 -3.22 6.67 22.75
N VAL A 124 -3.34 6.35 21.47
CA VAL A 124 -2.31 5.75 20.61
C VAL A 124 -1.11 6.70 20.41
N LEU A 125 -1.22 7.95 20.86
CA LEU A 125 -0.23 9.02 20.71
C LEU A 125 0.44 9.35 22.04
#